data_941c045783ea96af544b0d07cdca2dd0
#
_entry.id   941c045783ea96af544b0d07cdca2dd0
#
_cell.length_a   1.000
_cell.length_b   1.000
_cell.length_c   1.000
_cell.angle_alpha   90.00
_cell.angle_beta   90.00
_cell.angle_gamma   90.00
#
_symmetry.space_group_name_H-M   'P 1'
#
loop_
_entity.id
_entity.type
_entity.pdbx_description
1 polymer ?
#
loop_
_entity_poly.entity_id
_entity_poly.type
_entity_poly.pdbx_seq_one_letter_code
_entity_poly.pdbx_strand_id
1 'polypeptide(L)'
;MPDESLTEKLARHYSALQFEQIPADVVDAAKLHILDLLGCLLAGSRLEAGRLAYELAVATSGANSISSLVGSERRVSYLDAVQGMSVAAHCGEMDDIHGGAGTCIGAMIVPALIAMDEKHGPSGRKFLEATVVGYETIIRIGLAIDAPKLFAHGWWPSTICGAFGVAAAGAKFLDLSFEQTVNALGIASLHSGGMITGGNEGATARHLAFGHAARNGVLALLAAEQGFTGPKRALEDPRGFCLTLCNEPNWDYLQSFDSFHLREVAFKPYPCARQLHAGVEALLKILGRTSLTPAAIEEIELFLPAQNAGMMNRPSITASHAATVGSGQYVTAVTVLRGKIDLASFESEFLDSVEVRELMNKIKISSSADLDRHYPKYWSGRVAVRLIGGQTYSEEVIIPKGESGNPMTQSEVEAKFLSLAAPAVGDQKARSVIDEVSSLESRNSLRPLLAALKLSG
;
A
#
# COMPACT_ATOMS: atom_id res chain seq x y z
N MET A 1 40.14 0.11 -8.24
CA MET A 1 39.04 1.11 -8.07
C MET A 1 38.43 0.82 -6.71
N PRO A 2 37.99 1.80 -5.91
CA PRO A 2 37.23 1.45 -4.71
C PRO A 2 36.02 0.60 -5.10
N ASP A 3 35.68 -0.38 -4.27
CA ASP A 3 34.55 -1.25 -4.54
C ASP A 3 33.26 -0.44 -4.72
N GLU A 4 32.50 -0.79 -5.75
CA GLU A 4 31.20 -0.16 -6.06
C GLU A 4 30.26 -0.30 -4.85
N SER A 5 29.69 0.81 -4.41
CA SER A 5 28.77 0.85 -3.27
C SER A 5 27.44 0.13 -3.56
N LEU A 6 26.69 -0.28 -2.52
CA LEU A 6 25.38 -0.89 -2.70
C LEU A 6 24.38 0.07 -3.33
N THR A 7 24.45 1.36 -2.99
CA THR A 7 23.66 2.41 -3.61
C THR A 7 23.95 2.51 -5.11
N GLU A 8 25.24 2.45 -5.51
CA GLU A 8 25.65 2.45 -6.91
C GLU A 8 25.23 1.18 -7.65
N LYS A 9 25.35 -0.02 -7.01
CA LYS A 9 24.90 -1.29 -7.59
C LYS A 9 23.40 -1.26 -7.89
N LEU A 10 22.58 -0.81 -6.93
CA LEU A 10 21.14 -0.67 -7.09
C LEU A 10 20.80 0.29 -8.26
N ALA A 11 21.43 1.46 -8.28
CA ALA A 11 21.25 2.45 -9.33
C ALA A 11 21.65 1.89 -10.70
N ARG A 12 22.79 1.21 -10.80
CA ARG A 12 23.27 0.63 -12.07
C ARG A 12 22.32 -0.43 -12.59
N HIS A 13 21.89 -1.36 -11.72
CA HIS A 13 20.98 -2.43 -12.12
C HIS A 13 19.69 -1.87 -12.70
N TYR A 14 19.03 -0.97 -11.98
CA TYR A 14 17.70 -0.48 -12.40
C TYR A 14 17.76 0.57 -13.52
N SER A 15 18.81 1.37 -13.60
CA SER A 15 19.00 2.26 -14.78
C SER A 15 19.18 1.44 -16.06
N ALA A 16 19.89 0.31 -15.98
CA ALA A 16 20.16 -0.54 -17.13
C ALA A 16 18.99 -1.47 -17.52
N LEU A 17 18.07 -1.77 -16.60
CA LEU A 17 16.95 -2.68 -16.82
C LEU A 17 16.10 -2.24 -18.02
N GLN A 18 15.89 -3.12 -19.00
CA GLN A 18 15.03 -2.87 -20.16
C GLN A 18 13.75 -3.72 -20.04
N PHE A 19 12.68 -3.27 -20.68
CA PHE A 19 11.38 -3.94 -20.66
C PHE A 19 11.48 -5.43 -21.04
N GLU A 20 12.27 -5.75 -22.05
CA GLU A 20 12.46 -7.11 -22.55
C GLU A 20 13.17 -8.05 -21.56
N GLN A 21 13.81 -7.51 -20.53
CA GLN A 21 14.46 -8.27 -19.45
C GLN A 21 13.51 -8.56 -18.29
N ILE A 22 12.33 -7.92 -18.26
CA ILE A 22 11.30 -8.16 -17.23
C ILE A 22 10.50 -9.39 -17.65
N PRO A 23 10.44 -10.44 -16.81
CA PRO A 23 9.63 -11.63 -17.12
C PRO A 23 8.15 -11.28 -17.33
N ALA A 24 7.49 -11.97 -18.24
CA ALA A 24 6.10 -11.69 -18.60
C ALA A 24 5.14 -11.75 -17.41
N ASP A 25 5.33 -12.71 -16.51
CA ASP A 25 4.55 -12.84 -15.27
C ASP A 25 4.76 -11.69 -14.28
N VAL A 26 5.94 -11.04 -14.27
CA VAL A 26 6.21 -9.81 -13.50
C VAL A 26 5.51 -8.62 -14.15
N VAL A 27 5.50 -8.54 -15.49
CA VAL A 27 4.75 -7.49 -16.21
C VAL A 27 3.25 -7.62 -15.94
N ASP A 28 2.71 -8.83 -15.99
CA ASP A 28 1.29 -9.09 -15.71
C ASP A 28 0.94 -8.75 -14.26
N ALA A 29 1.78 -9.12 -13.31
CA ALA A 29 1.60 -8.72 -11.90
C ALA A 29 1.64 -7.19 -11.74
N ALA A 30 2.57 -6.50 -12.39
CA ALA A 30 2.65 -5.03 -12.36
C ALA A 30 1.39 -4.36 -12.90
N LYS A 31 0.81 -4.88 -14.01
CA LYS A 31 -0.48 -4.39 -14.53
C LYS A 31 -1.61 -4.56 -13.53
N LEU A 32 -1.71 -5.72 -12.87
CA LEU A 32 -2.74 -5.96 -11.85
C LEU A 32 -2.57 -5.04 -10.65
N HIS A 33 -1.35 -4.80 -10.18
CA HIS A 33 -1.08 -3.83 -9.11
C HIS A 33 -1.42 -2.40 -9.52
N ILE A 34 -1.08 -1.99 -10.74
CA ILE A 34 -1.48 -0.67 -11.27
C ILE A 34 -3.01 -0.55 -11.27
N LEU A 35 -3.74 -1.55 -11.79
CA LEU A 35 -5.20 -1.55 -11.82
C LEU A 35 -5.79 -1.42 -10.42
N ASP A 36 -5.31 -2.23 -9.49
CA ASP A 36 -5.74 -2.23 -8.09
C ASP A 36 -5.56 -0.85 -7.44
N LEU A 37 -4.38 -0.25 -7.62
CA LEU A 37 -4.04 1.06 -7.08
C LEU A 37 -4.87 2.20 -7.68
N LEU A 38 -5.19 2.14 -8.98
CA LEU A 38 -6.10 3.11 -9.60
C LEU A 38 -7.50 3.05 -8.98
N GLY A 39 -7.99 1.84 -8.66
CA GLY A 39 -9.23 1.67 -7.91
C GLY A 39 -9.15 2.25 -6.50
N CYS A 40 -8.09 1.93 -5.76
CA CYS A 40 -7.85 2.47 -4.42
C CYS A 40 -7.78 4.01 -4.44
N LEU A 41 -7.09 4.59 -5.41
CA LEU A 41 -6.95 6.03 -5.59
C LEU A 41 -8.30 6.71 -5.87
N LEU A 42 -9.10 6.19 -6.79
CA LEU A 42 -10.43 6.72 -7.12
C LEU A 42 -11.39 6.65 -5.92
N ALA A 43 -11.42 5.52 -5.22
CA ALA A 43 -12.26 5.39 -4.02
C ALA A 43 -11.77 6.29 -2.90
N GLY A 44 -10.45 6.30 -2.63
CA GLY A 44 -9.85 7.06 -1.56
C GLY A 44 -9.94 8.58 -1.75
N SER A 45 -9.96 9.08 -2.99
CA SER A 45 -10.18 10.51 -3.28
C SER A 45 -11.52 11.04 -2.74
N ARG A 46 -12.47 10.14 -2.48
CA ARG A 46 -13.81 10.45 -1.94
C ARG A 46 -13.90 10.25 -0.43
N LEU A 47 -12.94 9.57 0.20
CA LEU A 47 -12.85 9.42 1.65
C LEU A 47 -12.37 10.72 2.30
N GLU A 48 -12.64 10.89 3.59
CA GLU A 48 -12.29 12.11 4.35
C GLU A 48 -10.81 12.50 4.19
N ALA A 49 -9.89 11.57 4.49
CA ALA A 49 -8.46 11.87 4.42
C ALA A 49 -7.98 12.20 3.00
N GLY A 50 -8.53 11.54 1.97
CA GLY A 50 -8.22 11.85 0.57
C GLY A 50 -8.73 13.23 0.15
N ARG A 51 -9.96 13.58 0.55
CA ARG A 51 -10.51 14.92 0.28
C ARG A 51 -9.69 16.02 0.96
N LEU A 52 -9.35 15.85 2.24
CA LEU A 52 -8.49 16.77 2.98
C LEU A 52 -7.12 16.93 2.33
N ALA A 53 -6.54 15.83 1.83
CA ALA A 53 -5.26 15.87 1.12
C ALA A 53 -5.34 16.62 -0.21
N TYR A 54 -6.45 16.48 -0.94
CA TYR A 54 -6.69 17.24 -2.19
C TYR A 54 -6.93 18.73 -1.92
N GLU A 55 -7.66 19.06 -0.87
CA GLU A 55 -7.83 20.44 -0.43
C GLU A 55 -6.50 21.08 -0.03
N LEU A 56 -5.67 20.35 0.71
CA LEU A 56 -4.32 20.78 1.06
C LEU A 56 -3.47 20.99 -0.20
N ALA A 57 -3.49 20.05 -1.14
CA ALA A 57 -2.76 20.16 -2.40
C ALA A 57 -3.16 21.42 -3.19
N VAL A 58 -4.45 21.74 -3.23
CA VAL A 58 -4.93 22.98 -3.88
C VAL A 58 -4.49 24.23 -3.11
N ALA A 59 -4.55 24.20 -1.78
CA ALA A 59 -4.19 25.35 -0.93
C ALA A 59 -2.68 25.68 -0.99
N THR A 60 -1.83 24.67 -1.20
CA THR A 60 -0.36 24.84 -1.26
C THR A 60 0.17 25.06 -2.67
N SER A 61 -0.62 24.74 -3.70
CA SER A 61 -0.21 24.91 -5.10
C SER A 61 -0.18 26.38 -5.50
N GLY A 62 0.93 26.74 -6.18
CA GLY A 62 1.05 28.06 -6.82
C GLY A 62 0.44 28.10 -8.24
N ALA A 63 0.78 29.15 -8.99
CA ALA A 63 0.26 29.40 -10.35
C ALA A 63 0.61 28.30 -11.39
N ASN A 64 1.64 27.48 -11.15
CA ASN A 64 2.09 26.43 -12.07
C ASN A 64 1.39 25.09 -11.77
N SER A 65 0.04 25.06 -11.87
CA SER A 65 -0.78 23.88 -11.65
C SER A 65 -0.84 23.01 -12.93
N ILE A 66 0.14 22.14 -13.12
CA ILE A 66 0.33 21.35 -14.35
C ILE A 66 -0.16 19.90 -14.23
N SER A 67 -0.35 19.37 -12.99
CA SER A 67 -0.74 17.99 -12.77
C SER A 67 -2.20 17.89 -12.33
N SER A 68 -2.95 16.95 -12.91
CA SER A 68 -4.33 16.65 -12.52
C SER A 68 -4.36 15.77 -11.28
N LEU A 69 -5.35 15.97 -10.43
CA LEU A 69 -5.69 15.04 -9.36
C LEU A 69 -6.67 13.99 -9.90
N VAL A 70 -6.30 12.72 -9.87
CA VAL A 70 -7.19 11.61 -10.29
C VAL A 70 -8.45 11.61 -9.44
N GLY A 71 -9.61 11.44 -10.05
CA GLY A 71 -10.91 11.55 -9.35
C GLY A 71 -11.28 12.98 -8.96
N SER A 72 -10.71 13.99 -9.64
CA SER A 72 -11.01 15.41 -9.45
C SER A 72 -10.82 16.17 -10.77
N GLU A 73 -11.46 17.32 -10.91
CA GLU A 73 -11.24 18.24 -12.04
C GLU A 73 -10.12 19.26 -11.75
N ARG A 74 -9.58 19.24 -10.53
CA ARG A 74 -8.59 20.23 -10.09
C ARG A 74 -7.19 19.89 -10.60
N ARG A 75 -6.42 20.94 -10.86
CA ARG A 75 -5.01 20.86 -11.20
C ARG A 75 -4.18 21.54 -10.12
N VAL A 76 -3.04 20.97 -9.82
CA VAL A 76 -2.15 21.41 -8.75
C VAL A 76 -0.69 21.35 -9.19
N SER A 77 0.23 21.79 -8.35
CA SER A 77 1.65 21.59 -8.61
C SER A 77 1.98 20.09 -8.64
N TYR A 78 3.02 19.76 -9.32
CA TYR A 78 3.52 18.40 -9.46
C TYR A 78 3.74 17.67 -8.12
N LEU A 79 4.44 18.30 -7.18
CA LEU A 79 4.72 17.75 -5.86
C LEU A 79 3.46 17.62 -5.00
N ASP A 80 2.51 18.56 -5.13
CA ASP A 80 1.26 18.53 -4.39
C ASP A 80 0.32 17.44 -4.96
N ALA A 81 0.35 17.20 -6.28
CA ALA A 81 -0.37 16.09 -6.90
C ALA A 81 0.11 14.73 -6.36
N VAL A 82 1.42 14.52 -6.34
CA VAL A 82 2.01 13.29 -5.79
C VAL A 82 1.60 13.08 -4.36
N GLN A 83 1.72 14.10 -3.50
CA GLN A 83 1.36 14.01 -2.10
C GLN A 83 -0.13 13.69 -1.91
N GLY A 84 -1.00 14.45 -2.58
CA GLY A 84 -2.46 14.28 -2.44
C GLY A 84 -2.93 12.91 -2.93
N MET A 85 -2.49 12.50 -4.12
CA MET A 85 -2.86 11.22 -4.72
C MET A 85 -2.32 10.02 -3.92
N SER A 86 -1.12 10.10 -3.35
CA SER A 86 -0.59 9.02 -2.52
C SER A 86 -1.37 8.86 -1.22
N VAL A 87 -1.82 9.95 -0.61
CA VAL A 87 -2.75 9.90 0.53
C VAL A 87 -4.07 9.23 0.12
N ALA A 88 -4.66 9.64 -1.00
CA ALA A 88 -5.91 9.07 -1.48
C ALA A 88 -5.77 7.57 -1.80
N ALA A 89 -4.68 7.15 -2.43
CA ALA A 89 -4.45 5.75 -2.76
C ALA A 89 -4.35 4.83 -1.53
N HIS A 90 -3.83 5.36 -0.39
CA HIS A 90 -3.61 4.58 0.84
C HIS A 90 -4.76 4.67 1.84
N CYS A 91 -5.49 5.78 1.92
CA CYS A 91 -6.39 6.04 3.05
C CYS A 91 -7.56 5.06 3.18
N GLY A 92 -7.91 4.33 2.13
CA GLY A 92 -8.92 3.27 2.16
C GLY A 92 -8.45 1.93 2.76
N GLU A 93 -7.15 1.79 3.08
CA GLU A 93 -6.53 0.54 3.58
C GLU A 93 -6.79 -0.68 2.67
N MET A 94 -6.84 -0.44 1.35
CA MET A 94 -7.06 -1.47 0.32
C MET A 94 -5.89 -1.60 -0.66
N ASP A 95 -4.90 -0.73 -0.56
CA ASP A 95 -3.66 -0.77 -1.33
C ASP A 95 -2.82 -2.00 -0.99
N ASP A 96 -1.98 -2.39 -1.93
CA ASP A 96 -1.15 -3.59 -1.85
C ASP A 96 -0.09 -3.54 -0.73
N ILE A 97 0.45 -4.72 -0.38
CA ILE A 97 1.48 -4.85 0.65
C ILE A 97 2.40 -6.03 0.39
N HIS A 98 3.70 -5.84 0.61
CA HIS A 98 4.66 -6.94 0.71
C HIS A 98 4.88 -7.31 2.18
N GLY A 99 4.37 -8.47 2.61
CA GLY A 99 4.38 -8.89 4.03
C GLY A 99 5.78 -8.97 4.62
N GLY A 100 6.71 -9.63 3.94
CA GLY A 100 8.10 -9.78 4.40
C GLY A 100 8.89 -8.48 4.49
N ALA A 101 8.60 -7.50 3.64
CA ALA A 101 9.18 -6.15 3.72
C ALA A 101 8.36 -5.21 4.63
N GLY A 102 7.17 -5.60 5.06
CA GLY A 102 6.29 -4.78 5.90
C GLY A 102 5.83 -3.47 5.23
N THR A 103 5.81 -3.41 3.89
CA THR A 103 5.61 -2.18 3.12
C THR A 103 4.41 -2.24 2.21
N CYS A 104 3.54 -1.22 2.27
CA CYS A 104 2.61 -0.88 1.19
C CYS A 104 3.37 -0.04 0.17
N ILE A 105 3.21 -0.33 -1.11
CA ILE A 105 4.15 0.13 -2.14
C ILE A 105 3.45 0.97 -3.20
N GLY A 106 2.45 0.39 -3.86
CA GLY A 106 1.83 0.98 -5.02
C GLY A 106 1.20 2.34 -4.78
N ALA A 107 0.70 2.59 -3.56
CA ALA A 107 0.13 3.88 -3.16
C ALA A 107 1.12 5.08 -3.23
N MET A 108 2.42 4.81 -3.34
CA MET A 108 3.43 5.85 -3.55
C MET A 108 3.93 5.87 -5.00
N ILE A 109 4.13 4.70 -5.60
CA ILE A 109 4.75 4.57 -6.93
C ILE A 109 3.78 5.01 -8.04
N VAL A 110 2.57 4.44 -8.08
CA VAL A 110 1.60 4.70 -9.16
C VAL A 110 1.19 6.19 -9.22
N PRO A 111 0.80 6.84 -8.08
CA PRO A 111 0.50 8.27 -8.07
C PRO A 111 1.66 9.16 -8.52
N ALA A 112 2.90 8.83 -8.11
CA ALA A 112 4.08 9.59 -8.51
C ALA A 112 4.31 9.53 -10.03
N LEU A 113 4.22 8.33 -10.63
CA LEU A 113 4.40 8.13 -12.06
C LEU A 113 3.28 8.80 -12.88
N ILE A 114 2.02 8.74 -12.42
CA ILE A 114 0.89 9.45 -13.05
C ILE A 114 1.11 10.95 -13.05
N ALA A 115 1.53 11.54 -11.93
CA ALA A 115 1.80 12.98 -11.87
C ALA A 115 2.93 13.40 -12.81
N MET A 116 3.92 12.53 -13.02
CA MET A 116 5.03 12.76 -13.95
C MET A 116 4.62 12.66 -15.42
N ASP A 117 3.65 11.78 -15.76
CA ASP A 117 3.23 11.52 -17.14
C ASP A 117 2.72 12.77 -17.84
N GLU A 118 1.94 13.61 -17.20
CA GLU A 118 1.35 14.80 -17.80
C GLU A 118 2.39 15.79 -18.35
N LYS A 119 3.59 15.78 -17.78
CA LYS A 119 4.72 16.62 -18.23
C LYS A 119 5.59 15.94 -19.28
N HIS A 120 5.79 14.63 -19.17
CA HIS A 120 6.83 13.90 -19.91
C HIS A 120 6.28 12.94 -20.96
N GLY A 121 5.04 12.41 -20.80
CA GLY A 121 4.30 11.63 -21.77
C GLY A 121 4.99 10.36 -22.28
N PRO A 122 5.57 9.52 -21.41
CA PRO A 122 6.25 8.30 -21.82
C PRO A 122 5.28 7.22 -22.33
N SER A 123 5.85 6.16 -22.90
CA SER A 123 5.08 4.98 -23.31
C SER A 123 4.61 4.15 -22.12
N GLY A 124 3.61 3.29 -22.35
CA GLY A 124 3.16 2.34 -21.34
C GLY A 124 4.25 1.34 -20.92
N ARG A 125 5.17 0.96 -21.83
CA ARG A 125 6.36 0.15 -21.46
C ARG A 125 7.22 0.86 -20.42
N LYS A 126 7.49 2.14 -20.63
CA LYS A 126 8.28 2.94 -19.70
C LYS A 126 7.60 3.07 -18.34
N PHE A 127 6.29 3.21 -18.32
CA PHE A 127 5.50 3.22 -17.10
C PHE A 127 5.60 1.89 -16.34
N LEU A 128 5.52 0.74 -17.05
CA LEU A 128 5.70 -0.59 -16.49
C LEU A 128 7.11 -0.81 -15.94
N GLU A 129 8.17 -0.45 -16.71
CA GLU A 129 9.55 -0.51 -16.22
C GLU A 129 9.73 0.28 -14.93
N ALA A 130 9.27 1.53 -14.90
CA ALA A 130 9.39 2.40 -13.75
C ALA A 130 8.60 1.87 -12.54
N THR A 131 7.41 1.31 -12.77
CA THR A 131 6.61 0.67 -11.72
C THR A 131 7.38 -0.50 -11.11
N VAL A 132 7.90 -1.42 -11.93
CA VAL A 132 8.69 -2.57 -11.44
C VAL A 132 9.91 -2.10 -10.65
N VAL A 133 10.66 -1.13 -11.16
CA VAL A 133 11.85 -0.57 -10.47
C VAL A 133 11.49 0.02 -9.11
N GLY A 134 10.39 0.76 -9.02
CA GLY A 134 9.93 1.35 -7.76
C GLY A 134 9.55 0.29 -6.73
N TYR A 135 8.78 -0.71 -7.14
CA TYR A 135 8.38 -1.83 -6.29
C TYR A 135 9.61 -2.59 -5.77
N GLU A 136 10.48 -3.04 -6.68
CA GLU A 136 11.68 -3.79 -6.32
C GLU A 136 12.59 -3.02 -5.38
N THR A 137 12.76 -1.71 -5.58
CA THR A 137 13.58 -0.87 -4.71
C THR A 137 13.05 -0.84 -3.29
N ILE A 138 11.74 -0.60 -3.09
CA ILE A 138 11.13 -0.58 -1.75
C ILE A 138 11.22 -1.94 -1.10
N ILE A 139 10.89 -3.01 -1.82
CA ILE A 139 10.88 -4.37 -1.29
C ILE A 139 12.28 -4.79 -0.85
N ARG A 140 13.30 -4.62 -1.69
CA ARG A 140 14.67 -5.02 -1.40
C ARG A 140 15.26 -4.28 -0.21
N ILE A 141 15.03 -2.98 -0.11
CA ILE A 141 15.46 -2.20 1.06
C ILE A 141 14.72 -2.68 2.30
N GLY A 142 13.40 -2.88 2.24
CA GLY A 142 12.60 -3.36 3.36
C GLY A 142 13.02 -4.76 3.85
N LEU A 143 13.32 -5.67 2.93
CA LEU A 143 13.84 -7.01 3.24
C LEU A 143 15.26 -6.95 3.83
N ALA A 144 16.11 -6.07 3.30
CA ALA A 144 17.47 -5.92 3.78
C ALA A 144 17.55 -5.47 5.24
N ILE A 145 16.64 -4.61 5.68
CA ILE A 145 16.62 -4.06 7.06
C ILE A 145 15.67 -4.81 8.01
N ASP A 146 15.07 -5.94 7.57
CA ASP A 146 14.04 -6.66 8.34
C ASP A 146 12.94 -5.70 8.85
N ALA A 147 12.39 -4.94 7.91
CA ALA A 147 11.52 -3.80 8.21
C ALA A 147 10.30 -4.12 9.10
N PRO A 148 9.68 -5.33 9.07
CA PRO A 148 8.62 -5.66 10.03
C PRO A 148 9.01 -5.49 11.50
N LYS A 149 10.27 -5.67 11.87
CA LYS A 149 10.74 -5.45 13.25
C LYS A 149 10.71 -3.97 13.65
N LEU A 150 10.80 -3.07 12.69
CA LEU A 150 10.79 -1.63 12.94
C LEU A 150 9.46 -1.11 13.46
N PHE A 151 8.33 -1.82 13.20
CA PHE A 151 7.04 -1.47 13.81
C PHE A 151 7.10 -1.44 15.34
N ALA A 152 7.83 -2.38 15.96
CA ALA A 152 7.99 -2.42 17.41
C ALA A 152 8.74 -1.20 17.97
N HIS A 153 9.57 -0.54 17.15
CA HIS A 153 10.31 0.67 17.49
C HIS A 153 9.56 1.96 17.10
N GLY A 154 8.34 1.84 16.57
CA GLY A 154 7.52 2.98 16.18
C GLY A 154 7.78 3.52 14.78
N TRP A 155 8.66 2.92 13.98
CA TRP A 155 8.86 3.28 12.60
C TRP A 155 7.77 2.69 11.69
N TRP A 156 7.45 3.40 10.62
CA TRP A 156 6.56 2.90 9.58
C TRP A 156 7.36 2.49 8.33
N PRO A 157 7.58 1.18 8.08
CA PRO A 157 8.41 0.70 6.98
C PRO A 157 8.09 1.29 5.62
N SER A 158 6.80 1.39 5.27
CA SER A 158 6.37 1.95 3.99
C SER A 158 6.90 3.37 3.76
N THR A 159 6.81 4.22 4.78
CA THR A 159 7.18 5.64 4.66
C THR A 159 8.69 5.86 4.71
N ILE A 160 9.43 5.02 5.44
CA ILE A 160 10.90 5.13 5.48
C ILE A 160 11.57 4.57 4.22
N CYS A 161 10.99 3.54 3.56
CA CYS A 161 11.50 2.99 2.30
C CYS A 161 10.95 3.71 1.06
N GLY A 162 9.78 4.35 1.18
CA GLY A 162 9.01 4.87 0.05
C GLY A 162 9.74 5.89 -0.80
N ALA A 163 10.48 6.83 -0.18
CA ALA A 163 11.22 7.85 -0.92
C ALA A 163 12.25 7.26 -1.89
N PHE A 164 12.92 6.17 -1.50
CA PHE A 164 13.88 5.48 -2.37
C PHE A 164 13.22 4.89 -3.61
N GLY A 165 12.09 4.16 -3.42
CA GLY A 165 11.38 3.55 -4.53
C GLY A 165 10.82 4.58 -5.50
N VAL A 166 10.26 5.67 -4.99
CA VAL A 166 9.76 6.75 -5.85
C VAL A 166 10.89 7.45 -6.60
N ALA A 167 12.03 7.68 -5.94
CA ALA A 167 13.22 8.26 -6.60
C ALA A 167 13.76 7.33 -7.70
N ALA A 168 13.85 6.01 -7.44
CA ALA A 168 14.30 5.03 -8.42
C ALA A 168 13.31 4.89 -9.60
N ALA A 169 12.00 4.80 -9.31
CA ALA A 169 10.96 4.73 -10.32
C ALA A 169 10.98 5.98 -11.22
N GLY A 170 11.07 7.16 -10.60
CA GLY A 170 11.13 8.42 -11.33
C GLY A 170 12.40 8.57 -12.16
N ALA A 171 13.56 8.14 -11.63
CA ALA A 171 14.82 8.15 -12.38
C ALA A 171 14.72 7.25 -13.63
N LYS A 172 14.11 6.06 -13.48
CA LYS A 172 13.83 5.15 -14.60
C LYS A 172 12.85 5.76 -15.59
N PHE A 173 11.79 6.39 -15.09
CA PHE A 173 10.74 7.00 -15.91
C PHE A 173 11.23 8.17 -16.76
N LEU A 174 12.15 8.96 -16.24
CA LEU A 174 12.73 10.15 -16.90
C LEU A 174 14.07 9.89 -17.61
N ASP A 175 14.51 8.64 -17.68
CA ASP A 175 15.81 8.25 -18.27
C ASP A 175 17.01 9.03 -17.68
N LEU A 176 17.03 9.23 -16.35
CA LEU A 176 18.15 9.89 -15.71
C LEU A 176 19.44 9.08 -15.89
N SER A 177 20.57 9.79 -15.95
CA SER A 177 21.88 9.15 -15.99
C SER A 177 22.15 8.32 -14.73
N PHE A 178 23.09 7.38 -14.82
CA PHE A 178 23.54 6.60 -13.66
C PHE A 178 23.93 7.50 -12.47
N GLU A 179 24.69 8.56 -12.73
CA GLU A 179 25.14 9.47 -11.67
C GLU A 179 23.95 10.22 -11.02
N GLN A 180 23.02 10.70 -11.83
CA GLN A 180 21.79 11.33 -11.32
C GLN A 180 20.94 10.35 -10.51
N THR A 181 20.85 9.08 -10.93
CA THR A 181 20.12 8.05 -10.18
C THR A 181 20.77 7.78 -8.82
N VAL A 182 22.10 7.66 -8.77
CA VAL A 182 22.85 7.54 -7.50
C VAL A 182 22.57 8.73 -6.59
N ASN A 183 22.64 9.94 -7.14
CA ASN A 183 22.35 11.16 -6.37
C ASN A 183 20.90 11.20 -5.87
N ALA A 184 19.92 10.81 -6.69
CA ALA A 184 18.51 10.75 -6.29
C ALA A 184 18.28 9.79 -5.12
N LEU A 185 18.87 8.58 -5.17
CA LEU A 185 18.80 7.61 -4.07
C LEU A 185 19.49 8.15 -2.81
N GLY A 186 20.66 8.76 -2.97
CA GLY A 186 21.40 9.38 -1.88
C GLY A 186 20.61 10.52 -1.21
N ILE A 187 19.98 11.40 -1.99
CA ILE A 187 19.13 12.48 -1.46
C ILE A 187 17.89 11.91 -0.79
N ALA A 188 17.25 10.88 -1.38
CA ALA A 188 16.08 10.22 -0.79
C ALA A 188 16.38 9.69 0.62
N SER A 189 17.58 9.16 0.87
CA SER A 189 17.99 8.66 2.19
C SER A 189 17.93 9.74 3.29
N LEU A 190 18.23 10.98 2.93
CA LEU A 190 18.24 12.12 3.87
C LEU A 190 16.83 12.65 4.20
N HIS A 191 15.84 12.24 3.41
CA HIS A 191 14.44 12.66 3.55
C HIS A 191 13.50 11.52 3.94
N SER A 192 14.04 10.35 4.25
CA SER A 192 13.27 9.18 4.70
C SER A 192 12.82 9.33 6.14
N GLY A 193 11.58 8.98 6.43
CA GLY A 193 11.04 9.07 7.79
C GLY A 193 9.55 8.76 7.85
N GLY A 194 9.06 8.57 9.08
CA GLY A 194 7.64 8.37 9.35
C GLY A 194 7.42 7.45 10.55
N MET A 195 6.51 7.87 11.44
CA MET A 195 6.15 7.16 12.67
C MET A 195 4.79 6.50 12.54
N ILE A 196 4.61 5.36 13.22
CA ILE A 196 3.35 4.61 13.22
C ILE A 196 2.34 5.14 14.26
N THR A 197 2.73 6.01 15.19
CA THR A 197 1.92 6.48 16.32
C THR A 197 0.53 6.98 15.91
N GLY A 198 0.42 7.76 14.88
CA GLY A 198 -0.85 8.28 14.37
C GLY A 198 -1.87 7.19 14.00
N GLY A 199 -1.41 5.99 13.64
CA GLY A 199 -2.26 4.84 13.35
C GLY A 199 -3.00 4.32 14.58
N ASN A 200 -2.37 4.36 15.76
CA ASN A 200 -2.97 3.86 17.00
C ASN A 200 -4.08 4.78 17.53
N GLU A 201 -4.00 6.07 17.23
CA GLU A 201 -4.98 7.08 17.67
C GLU A 201 -6.08 7.32 16.64
N GLY A 202 -5.97 6.74 15.44
CA GLY A 202 -6.88 6.98 14.33
C GLY A 202 -6.74 8.39 13.73
N ALA A 203 -5.62 9.05 13.94
CA ALA A 203 -5.34 10.37 13.39
C ALA A 203 -5.23 10.31 11.86
N THR A 204 -6.02 11.09 11.14
CA THR A 204 -5.98 11.15 9.66
C THR A 204 -4.62 11.59 9.12
N ALA A 205 -3.86 12.36 9.92
CA ALA A 205 -2.50 12.79 9.59
C ALA A 205 -1.52 11.63 9.33
N ARG A 206 -1.81 10.41 9.82
CA ARG A 206 -0.99 9.22 9.48
C ARG A 206 -0.88 9.02 7.97
N HIS A 207 -1.93 9.28 7.22
CA HIS A 207 -1.93 9.11 5.77
C HIS A 207 -1.06 10.16 5.06
N LEU A 208 -0.86 11.35 5.66
CA LEU A 208 0.08 12.34 5.13
C LEU A 208 1.52 11.80 5.09
N ALA A 209 1.91 10.87 5.97
CA ALA A 209 3.23 10.27 5.94
C ALA A 209 3.49 9.52 4.61
N PHE A 210 2.49 8.85 4.04
CA PHE A 210 2.57 8.26 2.70
C PHE A 210 2.77 9.32 1.62
N GLY A 211 1.95 10.36 1.64
CA GLY A 211 2.08 11.48 0.73
C GLY A 211 3.45 12.15 0.81
N HIS A 212 3.97 12.34 2.03
CA HIS A 212 5.30 12.91 2.24
C HIS A 212 6.41 12.01 1.70
N ALA A 213 6.35 10.69 1.94
CA ALA A 213 7.35 9.76 1.42
C ALA A 213 7.41 9.80 -0.11
N ALA A 214 6.26 9.78 -0.79
CA ALA A 214 6.19 9.90 -2.24
C ALA A 214 6.70 11.26 -2.74
N ARG A 215 6.25 12.36 -2.12
CA ARG A 215 6.71 13.72 -2.42
C ARG A 215 8.22 13.87 -2.26
N ASN A 216 8.79 13.33 -1.18
CA ASN A 216 10.22 13.38 -0.89
C ASN A 216 11.04 12.61 -1.94
N GLY A 217 10.55 11.45 -2.41
CA GLY A 217 11.18 10.71 -3.50
C GLY A 217 11.21 11.50 -4.80
N VAL A 218 10.11 12.17 -5.16
CA VAL A 218 10.06 13.04 -6.33
C VAL A 218 10.94 14.28 -6.15
N LEU A 219 10.97 14.88 -4.95
CA LEU A 219 11.86 15.99 -4.65
C LEU A 219 13.34 15.60 -4.80
N ALA A 220 13.71 14.41 -4.30
CA ALA A 220 15.07 13.88 -4.45
C ALA A 220 15.44 13.68 -5.93
N LEU A 221 14.52 13.14 -6.73
CA LEU A 221 14.67 13.00 -8.18
C LEU A 221 14.92 14.36 -8.87
N LEU A 222 14.04 15.33 -8.61
CA LEU A 222 14.15 16.67 -9.22
C LEU A 222 15.43 17.40 -8.78
N ALA A 223 15.84 17.25 -7.52
CA ALA A 223 17.07 17.83 -7.03
C ALA A 223 18.28 17.23 -7.75
N ALA A 224 18.33 15.92 -7.94
CA ALA A 224 19.40 15.25 -8.69
C ALA A 224 19.42 15.67 -10.17
N GLU A 225 18.26 15.86 -10.80
CA GLU A 225 18.14 16.39 -12.15
C GLU A 225 18.75 17.80 -12.25
N GLN A 226 18.59 18.63 -11.22
CA GLN A 226 19.16 19.99 -11.15
C GLN A 226 20.64 20.03 -10.72
N GLY A 227 21.27 18.87 -10.49
CA GLY A 227 22.69 18.76 -10.16
C GLY A 227 23.02 18.75 -8.66
N PHE A 228 22.02 18.61 -7.76
CA PHE A 228 22.32 18.32 -6.37
C PHE A 228 22.95 16.93 -6.25
N THR A 229 23.93 16.80 -5.36
CA THR A 229 24.61 15.54 -5.10
C THR A 229 24.12 14.90 -3.80
N GLY A 230 23.96 13.57 -3.81
CA GLY A 230 23.62 12.76 -2.65
C GLY A 230 24.78 11.88 -2.20
N PRO A 231 24.73 11.32 -0.98
CA PRO A 231 25.75 10.38 -0.51
C PRO A 231 25.74 9.11 -1.37
N LYS A 232 26.90 8.74 -1.92
CA LYS A 232 27.04 7.57 -2.80
C LYS A 232 26.97 6.23 -2.07
N ARG A 233 27.12 6.23 -0.75
CA ARG A 233 27.05 5.07 0.13
C ARG A 233 25.86 5.16 1.09
N ALA A 234 24.76 5.73 0.62
CA ALA A 234 23.58 6.04 1.43
C ALA A 234 23.02 4.84 2.18
N LEU A 235 23.08 3.64 1.59
CA LEU A 235 22.51 2.42 2.18
C LEU A 235 23.45 1.78 3.19
N GLU A 236 24.74 1.60 2.84
CA GLU A 236 25.68 0.77 3.59
C GLU A 236 26.73 1.54 4.43
N ASP A 237 26.76 2.87 4.40
CA ASP A 237 27.65 3.65 5.30
C ASP A 237 27.34 3.30 6.77
N PRO A 238 28.31 3.24 7.68
CA PRO A 238 28.06 2.99 9.10
C PRO A 238 27.07 3.94 9.76
N ARG A 239 26.87 5.12 9.20
CA ARG A 239 25.85 6.09 9.57
C ARG A 239 24.79 6.24 8.48
N GLY A 240 24.76 5.32 7.52
CA GLY A 240 23.82 5.26 6.42
C GLY A 240 22.48 4.63 6.84
N PHE A 241 21.58 4.58 5.87
CA PHE A 241 20.19 4.22 6.11
C PHE A 241 20.01 2.84 6.76
N CYS A 242 20.62 1.79 6.19
CA CYS A 242 20.38 0.43 6.68
C CYS A 242 20.95 0.21 8.08
N LEU A 243 22.20 0.61 8.35
CA LEU A 243 22.85 0.39 9.65
C LEU A 243 22.33 1.30 10.77
N THR A 244 21.67 2.40 10.44
CA THR A 244 20.97 3.23 11.43
C THR A 244 19.69 2.55 11.93
N LEU A 245 19.05 1.72 11.10
CA LEU A 245 17.75 1.09 11.39
C LEU A 245 17.87 -0.38 11.79
N CYS A 246 18.92 -1.08 11.36
CA CYS A 246 19.11 -2.51 11.55
C CYS A 246 20.58 -2.81 11.85
N ASN A 247 20.84 -3.56 12.93
CA ASN A 247 22.22 -3.90 13.32
C ASN A 247 22.89 -4.89 12.34
N GLU A 248 22.11 -5.78 11.74
CA GLU A 248 22.58 -6.86 10.86
C GLU A 248 21.72 -6.89 9.59
N PRO A 249 21.89 -5.92 8.64
CA PRO A 249 21.14 -5.94 7.40
C PRO A 249 21.49 -7.16 6.54
N ASN A 250 20.49 -7.74 5.90
CA ASN A 250 20.72 -8.78 4.90
C ASN A 250 21.07 -8.13 3.56
N TRP A 251 22.37 -8.00 3.31
CA TRP A 251 22.90 -7.34 2.13
C TRP A 251 22.64 -8.08 0.82
N ASP A 252 22.31 -9.39 0.86
CA ASP A 252 22.03 -10.18 -0.34
C ASP A 252 20.88 -9.58 -1.16
N TYR A 253 19.87 -9.00 -0.51
CA TYR A 253 18.78 -8.30 -1.19
C TYR A 253 19.21 -7.05 -1.98
N LEU A 254 20.36 -6.48 -1.65
CA LEU A 254 20.92 -5.29 -2.31
C LEU A 254 22.13 -5.61 -3.21
N GLN A 255 22.52 -6.88 -3.30
CA GLN A 255 23.68 -7.34 -4.10
C GLN A 255 23.27 -8.29 -5.23
N SER A 256 22.25 -9.14 -5.02
CA SER A 256 21.73 -10.08 -6.02
C SER A 256 20.41 -9.57 -6.59
N PHE A 257 20.31 -9.59 -7.92
CA PHE A 257 19.14 -9.14 -8.68
C PHE A 257 18.57 -10.25 -9.57
N ASP A 258 18.79 -11.52 -9.21
CA ASP A 258 18.42 -12.70 -10.01
C ASP A 258 16.91 -13.00 -9.96
N SER A 259 16.17 -12.33 -9.07
CA SER A 259 14.74 -12.53 -8.90
C SER A 259 13.98 -11.21 -8.78
N PHE A 260 12.69 -11.25 -9.13
CA PHE A 260 11.76 -10.15 -8.91
C PHE A 260 10.82 -10.49 -7.75
N HIS A 261 10.76 -9.62 -6.74
CA HIS A 261 9.93 -9.75 -5.55
C HIS A 261 8.53 -9.15 -5.70
N LEU A 262 8.27 -8.39 -6.77
CA LEU A 262 6.96 -7.81 -7.04
C LEU A 262 5.86 -8.89 -7.06
N ARG A 263 6.16 -10.11 -7.52
CA ARG A 263 5.23 -11.25 -7.51
C ARG A 263 4.80 -11.71 -6.10
N GLU A 264 5.53 -11.30 -5.07
CA GLU A 264 5.24 -11.63 -3.68
C GLU A 264 4.35 -10.59 -2.99
N VAL A 265 4.05 -9.49 -3.71
CA VAL A 265 3.18 -8.42 -3.20
C VAL A 265 1.73 -8.92 -3.15
N ALA A 266 1.11 -8.74 -1.99
CA ALA A 266 -0.26 -9.18 -1.74
C ALA A 266 -1.26 -8.08 -2.06
N PHE A 267 -2.40 -8.47 -2.63
CA PHE A 267 -3.60 -7.64 -2.72
C PHE A 267 -4.36 -7.65 -1.40
N LYS A 268 -5.05 -6.57 -1.07
CA LYS A 268 -5.99 -6.51 0.05
C LYS A 268 -7.43 -6.64 -0.45
N PRO A 269 -8.09 -7.79 -0.27
CA PRO A 269 -9.51 -7.94 -0.63
C PRO A 269 -10.45 -7.19 0.32
N TYR A 270 -10.00 -6.81 1.51
CA TYR A 270 -10.79 -6.17 2.54
C TYR A 270 -10.23 -4.80 2.93
N PRO A 271 -11.08 -3.77 3.16
CA PRO A 271 -10.66 -2.40 3.51
C PRO A 271 -10.28 -2.28 5.01
N CYS A 272 -9.26 -3.00 5.43
CA CYS A 272 -8.77 -2.96 6.80
C CYS A 272 -7.28 -3.30 6.88
N ALA A 273 -6.70 -3.12 8.06
CA ALA A 273 -5.30 -3.47 8.30
C ALA A 273 -5.02 -4.93 7.93
N ARG A 274 -3.94 -5.18 7.19
CA ARG A 274 -3.60 -6.52 6.67
C ARG A 274 -3.53 -7.58 7.75
N GLN A 275 -3.14 -7.21 8.96
CA GLN A 275 -3.08 -8.08 10.14
C GLN A 275 -4.41 -8.77 10.47
N LEU A 276 -5.54 -8.20 10.02
CA LEU A 276 -6.88 -8.71 10.31
C LEU A 276 -7.43 -9.63 9.21
N HIS A 277 -6.82 -9.65 8.02
CA HIS A 277 -7.38 -10.33 6.84
C HIS A 277 -7.62 -11.83 7.05
N ALA A 278 -6.67 -12.54 7.66
CA ALA A 278 -6.83 -13.97 7.97
C ALA A 278 -8.00 -14.23 8.92
N GLY A 279 -8.16 -13.36 9.93
CA GLY A 279 -9.29 -13.43 10.87
C GLY A 279 -10.63 -13.12 10.20
N VAL A 280 -10.68 -12.11 9.35
CA VAL A 280 -11.87 -11.76 8.55
C VAL A 280 -12.25 -12.93 7.64
N GLU A 281 -11.31 -13.52 6.92
CA GLU A 281 -11.55 -14.67 6.04
C GLU A 281 -12.06 -15.88 6.84
N ALA A 282 -11.44 -16.18 7.99
CA ALA A 282 -11.88 -17.25 8.89
C ALA A 282 -13.32 -17.02 9.38
N LEU A 283 -13.64 -15.79 9.78
CA LEU A 283 -14.98 -15.42 10.23
C LEU A 283 -16.00 -15.55 9.09
N LEU A 284 -15.69 -15.07 7.89
CA LEU A 284 -16.58 -15.18 6.72
C LEU A 284 -16.84 -16.66 6.36
N LYS A 285 -15.84 -17.55 6.49
CA LYS A 285 -16.04 -19.00 6.31
C LYS A 285 -17.00 -19.59 7.36
N ILE A 286 -16.91 -19.15 8.63
CA ILE A 286 -17.86 -19.55 9.68
C ILE A 286 -19.26 -19.06 9.32
N LEU A 287 -19.43 -17.80 9.00
CA LEU A 287 -20.73 -17.20 8.65
C LEU A 287 -21.36 -17.86 7.41
N GLY A 288 -20.56 -18.21 6.42
CA GLY A 288 -21.05 -18.86 5.18
C GLY A 288 -21.57 -20.29 5.38
N ARG A 289 -21.17 -20.99 6.47
CA ARG A 289 -21.61 -22.37 6.77
C ARG A 289 -22.57 -22.47 7.96
N THR A 290 -22.92 -21.34 8.56
CA THR A 290 -23.77 -21.29 9.75
C THR A 290 -24.82 -20.19 9.62
N SER A 291 -25.95 -20.35 10.33
CA SER A 291 -26.99 -19.33 10.43
C SER A 291 -26.82 -18.52 11.73
N LEU A 292 -25.61 -18.00 11.99
CA LEU A 292 -25.32 -17.25 13.20
C LEU A 292 -26.07 -15.90 13.20
N THR A 293 -26.74 -15.61 14.31
CA THR A 293 -27.27 -14.28 14.57
C THR A 293 -26.42 -13.58 15.64
N PRO A 294 -26.23 -12.26 15.57
CA PRO A 294 -25.46 -11.51 16.57
C PRO A 294 -25.96 -11.71 18.01
N ALA A 295 -27.28 -11.87 18.18
CA ALA A 295 -27.92 -12.13 19.49
C ALA A 295 -27.53 -13.47 20.10
N ALA A 296 -27.26 -14.51 19.29
CA ALA A 296 -26.85 -15.82 19.76
C ALA A 296 -25.39 -15.91 20.20
N ILE A 297 -24.57 -14.91 19.86
CA ILE A 297 -23.14 -14.87 20.15
C ILE A 297 -22.91 -14.45 21.59
N GLU A 298 -22.22 -15.30 22.35
CA GLU A 298 -21.72 -15.02 23.68
C GLU A 298 -20.35 -14.32 23.64
N GLU A 299 -19.42 -14.89 22.86
CA GLU A 299 -18.04 -14.39 22.72
C GLU A 299 -17.47 -14.72 21.34
N ILE A 300 -16.64 -13.83 20.80
CA ILE A 300 -15.76 -14.09 19.66
C ILE A 300 -14.32 -13.86 20.11
N GLU A 301 -13.46 -14.83 19.86
CA GLU A 301 -12.02 -14.66 20.08
C GLU A 301 -11.26 -14.73 18.76
N LEU A 302 -10.56 -13.62 18.44
CA LEU A 302 -9.69 -13.52 17.29
C LEU A 302 -8.25 -13.72 17.74
N PHE A 303 -7.62 -14.80 17.28
CA PHE A 303 -6.22 -15.13 17.54
C PHE A 303 -5.35 -14.64 16.36
N LEU A 304 -4.26 -13.96 16.70
CA LEU A 304 -3.29 -13.42 15.76
C LEU A 304 -1.87 -13.72 16.24
N PRO A 305 -0.84 -13.58 15.39
CA PRO A 305 0.55 -13.49 15.84
C PRO A 305 0.71 -12.38 16.90
N ALA A 306 1.59 -12.58 17.87
CA ALA A 306 1.70 -11.72 19.06
C ALA A 306 1.88 -10.22 18.71
N GLN A 307 2.74 -9.91 17.74
CA GLN A 307 2.93 -8.53 17.27
C GLN A 307 1.64 -7.94 16.67
N ASN A 308 0.93 -8.72 15.85
CA ASN A 308 -0.32 -8.28 15.22
C ASN A 308 -1.43 -8.12 16.25
N ALA A 309 -1.55 -9.05 17.22
CA ALA A 309 -2.54 -8.96 18.29
C ALA A 309 -2.36 -7.67 19.11
N GLY A 310 -1.12 -7.32 19.48
CA GLY A 310 -0.83 -6.08 20.19
C GLY A 310 -1.22 -4.82 19.41
N MET A 311 -1.02 -4.82 18.07
CA MET A 311 -1.35 -3.68 17.21
C MET A 311 -2.87 -3.56 16.94
N MET A 312 -3.58 -4.68 16.85
CA MET A 312 -4.99 -4.72 16.43
C MET A 312 -5.98 -4.74 17.60
N ASN A 313 -5.51 -4.89 18.84
CA ASN A 313 -6.35 -4.84 20.03
C ASN A 313 -6.72 -3.40 20.38
N ARG A 314 -7.80 -2.90 19.81
CA ARG A 314 -8.29 -1.53 19.98
C ARG A 314 -9.77 -1.54 20.33
N PRO A 315 -10.13 -1.85 21.61
CA PRO A 315 -11.52 -1.99 22.05
C PRO A 315 -12.25 -0.65 22.13
N SER A 316 -11.52 0.45 22.34
CA SER A 316 -12.09 1.82 22.35
C SER A 316 -11.57 2.58 21.15
N ILE A 317 -12.48 3.00 20.28
CA ILE A 317 -12.19 3.72 19.05
C ILE A 317 -13.02 4.99 18.98
N THR A 318 -12.47 6.02 18.33
CA THR A 318 -13.25 7.16 17.84
C THR A 318 -14.05 6.72 16.61
N ALA A 319 -15.25 7.28 16.43
CA ALA A 319 -16.09 7.01 15.27
C ALA A 319 -15.51 7.67 14.00
N SER A 320 -14.40 7.12 13.50
CA SER A 320 -13.76 7.58 12.27
C SER A 320 -13.20 6.38 11.48
N HIS A 321 -13.16 6.51 10.16
CA HIS A 321 -12.56 5.51 9.27
C HIS A 321 -11.12 5.18 9.69
N ALA A 322 -10.28 6.20 9.91
CA ALA A 322 -8.88 6.02 10.25
C ALA A 322 -8.64 5.24 11.57
N ALA A 323 -9.55 5.37 12.56
CA ALA A 323 -9.47 4.64 13.82
C ALA A 323 -9.92 3.19 13.67
N THR A 324 -10.97 2.95 12.89
CA THR A 324 -11.69 1.68 12.84
C THR A 324 -11.03 0.62 11.95
N VAL A 325 -10.39 1.01 10.85
CA VAL A 325 -9.74 0.07 9.91
C VAL A 325 -8.65 -0.80 10.55
N GLY A 326 -8.08 -0.38 11.69
CA GLY A 326 -7.08 -1.12 12.47
C GLY A 326 -7.61 -1.67 13.80
N SER A 327 -8.93 -1.60 14.07
CA SER A 327 -9.53 -2.18 15.26
C SER A 327 -10.00 -3.59 14.98
N GLY A 328 -9.37 -4.60 15.61
CA GLY A 328 -9.80 -5.99 15.50
C GLY A 328 -11.23 -6.18 15.99
N GLN A 329 -11.64 -5.48 17.06
CA GLN A 329 -12.99 -5.54 17.58
C GLN A 329 -14.01 -4.96 16.60
N TYR A 330 -13.76 -3.77 16.05
CA TYR A 330 -14.68 -3.14 15.10
C TYR A 330 -14.84 -3.97 13.82
N VAL A 331 -13.70 -4.32 13.19
CA VAL A 331 -13.69 -5.07 11.92
C VAL A 331 -14.41 -6.42 12.08
N THR A 332 -14.19 -7.13 13.20
CA THR A 332 -14.89 -8.38 13.50
C THR A 332 -16.39 -8.15 13.72
N ALA A 333 -16.77 -7.12 14.50
CA ALA A 333 -18.17 -6.82 14.79
C ALA A 333 -18.97 -6.48 13.52
N VAL A 334 -18.45 -5.55 12.68
CA VAL A 334 -19.13 -5.14 11.46
C VAL A 334 -19.20 -6.27 10.42
N THR A 335 -18.19 -7.15 10.39
CA THR A 335 -18.20 -8.35 9.54
C THR A 335 -19.32 -9.32 9.94
N VAL A 336 -19.54 -9.53 11.24
CA VAL A 336 -20.65 -10.36 11.73
C VAL A 336 -22.00 -9.75 11.35
N LEU A 337 -22.19 -8.46 11.60
CA LEU A 337 -23.46 -7.78 11.36
C LEU A 337 -23.85 -7.73 9.89
N ARG A 338 -22.87 -7.55 9.01
CA ARG A 338 -23.13 -7.41 7.57
C ARG A 338 -22.97 -8.70 6.77
N GLY A 339 -22.33 -9.75 7.34
CA GLY A 339 -21.94 -10.93 6.58
C GLY A 339 -20.87 -10.66 5.51
N LYS A 340 -20.30 -9.46 5.45
CA LYS A 340 -19.27 -9.00 4.53
C LYS A 340 -18.52 -7.81 5.11
N ILE A 341 -17.40 -7.43 4.49
CA ILE A 341 -16.69 -6.20 4.80
C ILE A 341 -16.29 -5.49 3.49
N ASP A 342 -16.71 -4.26 3.34
CA ASP A 342 -16.45 -3.35 2.21
C ASP A 342 -16.33 -1.92 2.74
N LEU A 343 -16.05 -0.91 1.86
CA LEU A 343 -15.91 0.48 2.29
C LEU A 343 -17.16 1.01 3.00
N ALA A 344 -18.34 0.56 2.61
CA ALA A 344 -19.60 0.96 3.29
C ALA A 344 -19.67 0.47 4.74
N SER A 345 -18.86 -0.52 5.13
CA SER A 345 -18.74 -0.96 6.54
C SER A 345 -18.14 0.12 7.46
N PHE A 346 -17.60 1.17 6.92
CA PHE A 346 -16.93 2.27 7.64
C PHE A 346 -17.66 3.61 7.47
N GLU A 347 -18.91 3.59 7.02
CA GLU A 347 -19.78 4.77 6.96
C GLU A 347 -20.42 5.06 8.33
N SER A 348 -20.93 6.27 8.50
CA SER A 348 -21.49 6.76 9.78
C SER A 348 -22.58 5.86 10.35
N GLU A 349 -23.37 5.20 9.51
CA GLU A 349 -24.40 4.23 9.91
C GLU A 349 -23.82 3.13 10.84
N PHE A 350 -22.61 2.62 10.53
CA PHE A 350 -21.96 1.58 11.32
C PHE A 350 -21.01 2.14 12.39
N LEU A 351 -20.33 3.26 12.09
CA LEU A 351 -19.42 3.91 13.03
C LEU A 351 -20.14 4.36 14.32
N ASP A 352 -21.38 4.82 14.19
CA ASP A 352 -22.20 5.29 15.31
C ASP A 352 -23.17 4.23 15.87
N SER A 353 -23.19 3.01 15.28
CA SER A 353 -24.13 1.97 15.63
C SER A 353 -23.94 1.45 17.06
N VAL A 354 -25.03 1.39 17.83
CA VAL A 354 -25.07 0.78 19.16
C VAL A 354 -24.82 -0.74 19.06
N GLU A 355 -25.40 -1.39 18.06
CA GLU A 355 -25.25 -2.84 17.85
C GLU A 355 -23.79 -3.24 17.57
N VAL A 356 -23.07 -2.41 16.80
CA VAL A 356 -21.62 -2.61 16.56
C VAL A 356 -20.88 -2.53 17.90
N ARG A 357 -21.15 -1.51 18.73
CA ARG A 357 -20.47 -1.31 20.02
C ARG A 357 -20.77 -2.44 21.01
N GLU A 358 -22.03 -2.89 21.06
CA GLU A 358 -22.42 -4.03 21.91
C GLU A 358 -21.69 -5.31 21.50
N LEU A 359 -21.58 -5.56 20.19
CA LEU A 359 -20.88 -6.72 19.69
C LEU A 359 -19.35 -6.60 19.91
N MET A 360 -18.76 -5.42 19.76
CA MET A 360 -17.35 -5.18 20.07
C MET A 360 -16.98 -5.59 21.50
N ASN A 361 -17.88 -5.40 22.49
CA ASN A 361 -17.66 -5.76 23.88
C ASN A 361 -17.58 -7.30 24.09
N LYS A 362 -18.05 -8.10 23.13
CA LYS A 362 -17.99 -9.56 23.14
C LYS A 362 -16.76 -10.10 22.39
N ILE A 363 -15.91 -9.22 21.81
CA ILE A 363 -14.79 -9.61 20.97
C ILE A 363 -13.47 -9.41 21.71
N LYS A 364 -12.69 -10.49 21.79
CA LYS A 364 -11.34 -10.52 22.35
C LYS A 364 -10.31 -10.69 21.25
N ILE A 365 -9.19 -10.01 21.38
CA ILE A 365 -8.02 -10.18 20.51
C ILE A 365 -6.93 -10.83 21.35
N SER A 366 -6.50 -12.00 20.95
CA SER A 366 -5.51 -12.81 21.68
C SER A 366 -4.32 -13.16 20.79
N SER A 367 -3.16 -13.34 21.38
CA SER A 367 -1.99 -13.90 20.69
C SER A 367 -2.03 -15.44 20.73
N SER A 368 -1.44 -16.08 19.71
CA SER A 368 -1.27 -17.52 19.66
C SER A 368 0.12 -17.90 19.16
N ALA A 369 0.88 -18.65 20.00
CA ALA A 369 2.22 -19.13 19.65
C ALA A 369 2.24 -20.03 18.39
N ASP A 370 1.14 -20.73 18.12
CA ASP A 370 1.01 -21.54 16.90
C ASP A 370 1.01 -20.66 15.64
N LEU A 371 0.47 -19.45 15.72
CA LEU A 371 0.42 -18.52 14.62
C LEU A 371 1.73 -17.74 14.46
N ASP A 372 2.49 -17.53 15.54
CA ASP A 372 3.78 -16.81 15.50
C ASP A 372 4.80 -17.49 14.60
N ARG A 373 4.77 -18.81 14.45
CA ARG A 373 5.71 -19.55 13.57
C ARG A 373 5.56 -19.21 12.08
N HIS A 374 4.45 -18.61 11.68
CA HIS A 374 4.20 -18.19 10.29
C HIS A 374 4.61 -16.76 10.01
N TYR A 375 4.76 -15.95 11.08
CA TYR A 375 5.17 -14.54 10.99
C TYR A 375 6.70 -14.41 10.85
N PRO A 376 7.25 -13.49 10.06
CA PRO A 376 6.56 -12.45 9.28
C PRO A 376 6.13 -12.88 7.87
N LYS A 377 6.42 -14.12 7.45
CA LYS A 377 6.14 -14.58 6.08
C LYS A 377 4.65 -14.53 5.75
N TYR A 378 3.80 -15.04 6.67
CA TYR A 378 2.35 -14.97 6.54
C TYR A 378 1.75 -14.42 7.83
N TRP A 379 0.76 -13.56 7.66
CA TRP A 379 0.03 -12.96 8.76
C TRP A 379 -1.26 -13.74 8.99
N SER A 380 -1.10 -14.89 9.62
CA SER A 380 -2.16 -15.86 9.88
C SER A 380 -3.15 -15.40 10.96
N GLY A 381 -4.31 -16.06 11.04
CA GLY A 381 -5.33 -15.78 12.05
C GLY A 381 -6.29 -16.92 12.24
N ARG A 382 -6.86 -17.02 13.44
CA ARG A 382 -7.90 -17.98 13.80
C ARG A 382 -9.04 -17.25 14.54
N VAL A 383 -10.28 -17.65 14.25
CA VAL A 383 -11.46 -17.14 14.94
C VAL A 383 -12.16 -18.29 15.63
N ALA A 384 -12.57 -18.08 16.87
CA ALA A 384 -13.48 -18.93 17.62
C ALA A 384 -14.74 -18.13 17.99
N VAL A 385 -15.92 -18.64 17.64
CA VAL A 385 -17.23 -18.04 17.96
C VAL A 385 -17.95 -18.98 18.91
N ARG A 386 -18.17 -18.54 20.15
CA ARG A 386 -18.93 -19.26 21.16
C ARG A 386 -20.34 -18.68 21.27
N LEU A 387 -21.33 -19.56 21.20
CA LEU A 387 -22.75 -19.21 21.32
C LEU A 387 -23.25 -19.32 22.76
N ILE A 388 -24.32 -18.58 23.08
CA ILE A 388 -25.14 -18.79 24.26
C ILE A 388 -25.65 -20.22 24.19
N GLY A 389 -25.30 -21.07 25.18
CA GLY A 389 -25.58 -22.52 25.15
C GLY A 389 -24.36 -23.40 24.91
N GLY A 390 -23.17 -22.79 24.69
CA GLY A 390 -21.88 -23.47 24.74
C GLY A 390 -21.37 -24.02 23.40
N GLN A 391 -22.16 -24.01 22.34
CA GLN A 391 -21.68 -24.43 21.01
C GLN A 391 -20.58 -23.47 20.52
N THR A 392 -19.50 -24.04 19.99
CA THR A 392 -18.36 -23.26 19.47
C THR A 392 -18.08 -23.64 18.03
N TYR A 393 -17.83 -22.60 17.20
CA TYR A 393 -17.32 -22.73 15.84
C TYR A 393 -15.92 -22.15 15.79
N SER A 394 -15.00 -22.80 15.09
CA SER A 394 -13.66 -22.30 14.88
C SER A 394 -13.20 -22.50 13.46
N GLU A 395 -12.38 -21.57 12.97
CA GLU A 395 -11.75 -21.61 11.66
C GLU A 395 -10.38 -20.93 11.73
N GLU A 396 -9.42 -21.47 10.99
CA GLU A 396 -8.05 -20.95 10.92
C GLU A 396 -7.66 -20.69 9.46
N VAL A 397 -6.99 -19.57 9.21
CA VAL A 397 -6.43 -19.21 7.91
C VAL A 397 -4.96 -18.89 8.11
N ILE A 398 -4.08 -19.68 7.50
CA ILE A 398 -2.63 -19.46 7.55
C ILE A 398 -2.19 -18.49 6.46
N ILE A 399 -2.67 -18.70 5.23
CA ILE A 399 -2.34 -17.88 4.06
C ILE A 399 -3.64 -17.19 3.60
N PRO A 400 -3.87 -15.94 4.02
CA PRO A 400 -5.08 -15.22 3.65
C PRO A 400 -5.11 -14.88 2.16
N LYS A 401 -6.32 -14.73 1.63
CA LYS A 401 -6.56 -14.34 0.24
C LYS A 401 -5.78 -13.08 -0.13
N GLY A 402 -5.20 -13.09 -1.32
CA GLY A 402 -4.39 -12.03 -1.88
C GLY A 402 -2.87 -12.24 -1.71
N GLU A 403 -2.43 -13.16 -0.84
CA GLU A 403 -1.01 -13.55 -0.74
C GLU A 403 -0.57 -14.39 -1.95
N SER A 404 0.74 -14.42 -2.24
CA SER A 404 1.31 -15.24 -3.32
C SER A 404 0.98 -16.73 -3.21
N GLY A 405 0.80 -17.26 -1.99
CA GLY A 405 0.35 -18.64 -1.74
C GLY A 405 -1.17 -18.85 -1.83
N ASN A 406 -1.97 -17.78 -1.91
CA ASN A 406 -3.43 -17.80 -2.08
C ASN A 406 -3.85 -16.55 -2.89
N PRO A 407 -3.42 -16.42 -4.16
CA PRO A 407 -3.54 -15.19 -4.91
C PRO A 407 -4.98 -14.86 -5.29
N MET A 408 -5.28 -13.58 -5.43
CA MET A 408 -6.45 -13.14 -6.16
C MET A 408 -6.25 -13.44 -7.66
N THR A 409 -7.29 -13.96 -8.29
CA THR A 409 -7.32 -14.10 -9.74
C THR A 409 -7.44 -12.75 -10.42
N GLN A 410 -7.08 -12.64 -11.69
CA GLN A 410 -7.29 -11.42 -12.48
C GLN A 410 -8.75 -10.93 -12.39
N SER A 411 -9.72 -11.81 -12.53
CA SER A 411 -11.14 -11.45 -12.46
C SER A 411 -11.55 -10.94 -11.06
N GLU A 412 -10.94 -11.43 -9.98
CA GLU A 412 -11.19 -10.91 -8.63
C GLU A 412 -10.55 -9.52 -8.44
N VAL A 413 -9.39 -9.25 -9.01
CA VAL A 413 -8.76 -7.91 -8.99
C VAL A 413 -9.58 -6.94 -9.82
N GLU A 414 -10.03 -7.33 -11.02
CA GLU A 414 -10.91 -6.52 -11.87
C GLU A 414 -12.26 -6.22 -11.18
N ALA A 415 -12.85 -7.21 -10.49
CA ALA A 415 -14.08 -7.01 -9.73
C ALA A 415 -13.88 -6.04 -8.56
N LYS A 416 -12.75 -6.16 -7.84
CA LYS A 416 -12.36 -5.19 -6.80
C LYS A 416 -12.22 -3.79 -7.41
N PHE A 417 -11.46 -3.65 -8.49
CA PHE A 417 -11.30 -2.39 -9.19
C PHE A 417 -12.63 -1.76 -9.58
N LEU A 418 -13.53 -2.52 -10.23
CA LEU A 418 -14.86 -2.03 -10.63
C LEU A 418 -15.67 -1.56 -9.43
N SER A 419 -15.65 -2.28 -8.32
CA SER A 419 -16.38 -1.90 -7.10
C SER A 419 -15.89 -0.57 -6.51
N LEU A 420 -14.60 -0.26 -6.68
CA LEU A 420 -13.97 0.97 -6.17
C LEU A 420 -14.07 2.13 -7.15
N ALA A 421 -13.92 1.87 -8.44
CA ALA A 421 -13.80 2.89 -9.48
C ALA A 421 -15.16 3.34 -10.04
N ALA A 422 -16.09 2.39 -10.27
CA ALA A 422 -17.37 2.70 -10.93
C ALA A 422 -18.19 3.78 -10.20
N PRO A 423 -18.22 3.84 -8.85
CA PRO A 423 -18.91 4.93 -8.16
C PRO A 423 -18.31 6.34 -8.41
N ALA A 424 -17.08 6.44 -8.90
CA ALA A 424 -16.41 7.71 -9.16
C ALA A 424 -16.47 8.10 -10.65
N VAL A 425 -16.17 7.15 -11.55
CA VAL A 425 -16.02 7.44 -12.99
C VAL A 425 -17.14 6.87 -13.86
N GLY A 426 -18.03 6.05 -13.30
CA GLY A 426 -19.07 5.31 -14.02
C GLY A 426 -18.56 3.99 -14.62
N ASP A 427 -19.46 3.02 -14.86
CA ASP A 427 -19.13 1.67 -15.31
C ASP A 427 -18.35 1.63 -16.63
N GLN A 428 -18.76 2.46 -17.62
CA GLN A 428 -18.13 2.47 -18.93
C GLN A 428 -16.66 2.90 -18.87
N LYS A 429 -16.37 3.99 -18.15
CA LYS A 429 -14.98 4.46 -17.98
C LYS A 429 -14.15 3.49 -17.14
N ALA A 430 -14.74 2.91 -16.09
CA ALA A 430 -14.05 1.89 -15.29
C ALA A 430 -13.64 0.68 -16.15
N ARG A 431 -14.51 0.18 -17.02
CA ARG A 431 -14.13 -0.90 -17.97
C ARG A 431 -13.05 -0.46 -18.96
N SER A 432 -13.13 0.78 -19.46
CA SER A 432 -12.07 1.32 -20.33
C SER A 432 -10.71 1.38 -19.62
N VAL A 433 -10.66 1.67 -18.31
CA VAL A 433 -9.40 1.61 -17.53
C VAL A 433 -8.83 0.20 -17.51
N ILE A 434 -9.67 -0.85 -17.35
CA ILE A 434 -9.23 -2.25 -17.40
C ILE A 434 -8.59 -2.54 -18.76
N ASP A 435 -9.25 -2.16 -19.86
CA ASP A 435 -8.75 -2.37 -21.23
C ASP A 435 -7.42 -1.65 -21.48
N GLU A 436 -7.30 -0.41 -21.01
CA GLU A 436 -6.06 0.39 -21.15
C GLU A 436 -4.91 -0.20 -20.34
N VAL A 437 -5.16 -0.63 -19.10
CA VAL A 437 -4.14 -1.24 -18.23
C VAL A 437 -3.71 -2.61 -18.77
N SER A 438 -4.66 -3.42 -19.23
CA SER A 438 -4.35 -4.76 -19.78
C SER A 438 -3.42 -4.73 -20.98
N SER A 439 -3.43 -3.62 -21.74
CA SER A 439 -2.65 -3.44 -22.97
C SER A 439 -1.55 -2.36 -22.85
N LEU A 440 -1.13 -2.01 -21.62
CA LEU A 440 -0.17 -0.93 -21.36
C LEU A 440 1.12 -1.05 -22.17
N GLU A 441 1.69 -2.25 -22.30
CA GLU A 441 2.93 -2.48 -23.04
C GLU A 441 2.85 -2.14 -24.53
N SER A 442 1.66 -2.07 -25.08
CA SER A 442 1.42 -1.67 -26.47
C SER A 442 1.10 -0.18 -26.62
N ARG A 443 0.94 0.56 -25.53
CA ARG A 443 0.55 1.97 -25.53
C ARG A 443 1.76 2.88 -25.71
N ASN A 444 1.68 3.79 -26.67
CA ASN A 444 2.70 4.82 -26.88
C ASN A 444 2.49 6.04 -25.96
N SER A 445 1.38 6.11 -25.22
CA SER A 445 1.04 7.20 -24.30
C SER A 445 0.00 6.74 -23.29
N LEU A 446 0.04 7.27 -22.06
CA LEU A 446 -0.96 7.04 -21.02
C LEU A 446 -2.21 7.92 -21.14
N ARG A 447 -2.26 8.84 -22.12
CA ARG A 447 -3.39 9.78 -22.28
C ARG A 447 -4.77 9.13 -22.31
N PRO A 448 -5.01 7.98 -23.00
CA PRO A 448 -6.29 7.29 -22.97
C PRO A 448 -6.65 6.81 -21.56
N LEU A 449 -5.69 6.21 -20.84
CA LEU A 449 -5.85 5.78 -19.46
C LEU A 449 -6.22 6.97 -18.56
N LEU A 450 -5.46 8.07 -18.63
CA LEU A 450 -5.71 9.26 -17.83
C LEU A 450 -7.06 9.92 -18.16
N ALA A 451 -7.51 9.84 -19.41
CA ALA A 451 -8.84 10.33 -19.80
C ALA A 451 -9.97 9.50 -19.18
N ALA A 452 -9.80 8.18 -19.09
CA ALA A 452 -10.76 7.29 -18.45
C ALA A 452 -10.86 7.48 -16.92
N LEU A 453 -9.79 7.97 -16.28
CA LEU A 453 -9.74 8.25 -14.84
C LEU A 453 -10.38 9.60 -14.43
N LYS A 454 -10.84 10.42 -15.40
CA LYS A 454 -11.55 11.67 -15.10
C LYS A 454 -12.98 11.40 -14.64
N LEU A 455 -13.48 12.20 -13.70
CA LEU A 455 -14.86 12.11 -13.23
C LEU A 455 -15.85 12.09 -14.42
N SER A 456 -16.94 11.34 -14.24
CA SER A 456 -18.11 11.49 -15.11
C SER A 456 -18.80 12.80 -14.72
N GLY A 457 -18.87 13.75 -15.64
CA GLY A 457 -19.58 15.01 -15.45
C GLY A 457 -21.08 14.81 -15.25
#